data_8314d45b293644cc02914be21b374ab0
#
_entry.id   8314d45b293644cc02914be21b374ab0
#
_cell.length_a   1.000
_cell.length_b   1.000
_cell.length_c   1.000
_cell.angle_alpha   90.00
_cell.angle_beta   90.00
_cell.angle_gamma   90.00
#
_symmetry.space_group_name_H-M   'P 1'
#
loop_
_entity.id
_entity.type
_entity.pdbx_description
1 polymer ?
#
loop_
_entity_poly.entity_id
_entity_poly.type
_entity_poly.pdbx_seq_one_letter_code
_entity_poly.pdbx_strand_id
1 'polypeptide(L)'
;MGAPMTEAAATSGVLVEACVDSVESAVAAEQGGAGRVELCDNLIEGGTTPSAGAILECRERLRIPVFVMIRPRGGDFLYSDVEFEVMRRDIAVAKELGAHGVVFGILRRDGSVDVERTRVLVEEARPLAVTFHRAFDVCRDPVEALEALIALGIERVLTSGQAAKAEEGIPTIAALVRQGG
;
A
#
# COMPACT_ATOMS: atom_id res chain seq x y z
N MET A 1 -16.08 -12.11 35.83
CA MET A 1 -17.18 -11.99 34.86
C MET A 1 -16.75 -10.96 33.82
N GLY A 2 -16.25 -11.44 32.66
CA GLY A 2 -15.84 -10.58 31.57
C GLY A 2 -17.05 -10.12 30.78
N ALA A 3 -17.15 -8.82 30.53
CA ALA A 3 -18.16 -8.26 29.66
C ALA A 3 -17.90 -8.76 28.22
N PRO A 4 -18.94 -9.08 27.43
CA PRO A 4 -18.77 -9.49 26.05
C PRO A 4 -18.26 -8.30 25.24
N MET A 5 -17.21 -8.53 24.45
CA MET A 5 -16.78 -7.62 23.41
C MET A 5 -17.95 -7.46 22.44
N THR A 6 -18.49 -6.26 22.35
CA THR A 6 -19.46 -5.90 21.34
C THR A 6 -18.78 -6.02 19.98
N GLU A 7 -19.24 -6.96 19.20
CA GLU A 7 -18.97 -7.10 17.78
C GLU A 7 -19.35 -5.77 17.12
N ALA A 8 -18.35 -5.01 16.65
CA ALA A 8 -18.61 -3.79 15.90
C ALA A 8 -19.38 -4.20 14.65
N ALA A 9 -20.62 -3.78 14.55
CA ALA A 9 -21.46 -4.01 13.39
C ALA A 9 -20.70 -3.58 12.13
N ALA A 10 -20.49 -4.52 11.21
CA ALA A 10 -19.95 -4.25 9.91
C ALA A 10 -20.92 -3.27 9.21
N THR A 11 -20.63 -1.99 9.31
CA THR A 11 -21.28 -0.99 8.48
C THR A 11 -20.89 -1.28 7.04
N SER A 12 -21.88 -1.45 6.16
CA SER A 12 -21.71 -1.60 4.71
C SER A 12 -21.21 -0.31 4.07
N GLY A 13 -20.10 0.22 4.56
CA GLY A 13 -19.51 1.49 4.17
C GLY A 13 -18.16 1.28 3.48
N VAL A 14 -17.83 2.20 2.59
CA VAL A 14 -16.51 2.27 1.96
C VAL A 14 -15.46 2.51 3.04
N LEU A 15 -14.41 1.68 3.06
CA LEU A 15 -13.27 1.89 3.94
C LEU A 15 -12.47 3.12 3.45
N VAL A 16 -12.32 4.11 4.31
CA VAL A 16 -11.48 5.28 4.04
C VAL A 16 -10.06 4.99 4.53
N GLU A 17 -9.11 4.99 3.61
CA GLU A 17 -7.68 4.97 3.92
C GLU A 17 -7.10 6.38 3.79
N ALA A 18 -6.41 6.85 4.81
CA ALA A 18 -5.72 8.13 4.80
C ALA A 18 -4.22 7.92 4.57
N CYS A 19 -3.67 8.53 3.51
CA CYS A 19 -2.23 8.60 3.27
C CYS A 19 -1.65 9.76 4.07
N VAL A 20 -0.67 9.49 4.93
CA VAL A 20 -0.11 10.43 5.92
C VAL A 20 1.41 10.30 5.98
N ASP A 21 2.09 11.39 6.37
CA ASP A 21 3.55 11.46 6.50
C ASP A 21 4.04 11.87 7.91
N SER A 22 3.14 11.87 8.89
CA SER A 22 3.48 12.10 10.28
C SER A 22 2.60 11.31 11.24
N VAL A 23 3.10 11.10 12.46
CA VAL A 23 2.36 10.44 13.52
C VAL A 23 1.13 11.26 13.92
N GLU A 24 1.26 12.59 13.97
CA GLU A 24 0.17 13.50 14.29
C GLU A 24 -0.95 13.45 13.25
N SER A 25 -0.58 13.42 11.96
CA SER A 25 -1.55 13.27 10.87
C SER A 25 -2.25 11.91 10.91
N ALA A 26 -1.53 10.85 11.28
CA ALA A 26 -2.10 9.52 11.44
C ALA A 26 -3.15 9.47 12.58
N VAL A 27 -2.83 10.07 13.73
CA VAL A 27 -3.77 10.18 14.86
C VAL A 27 -4.99 11.04 14.47
N ALA A 28 -4.79 12.16 13.78
CA ALA A 28 -5.88 13.00 13.31
C ALA A 28 -6.78 12.27 12.30
N ALA A 29 -6.21 11.46 11.42
CA ALA A 29 -6.95 10.63 10.46
C ALA A 29 -7.86 9.61 11.17
N GLU A 30 -7.35 8.91 12.20
CA GLU A 30 -8.16 7.99 13.00
C GLU A 30 -9.30 8.74 13.72
N GLN A 31 -9.01 9.88 14.34
CA GLN A 31 -10.02 10.72 15.01
C GLN A 31 -11.08 11.24 14.02
N GLY A 32 -10.68 11.47 12.76
CA GLY A 32 -11.57 11.87 11.67
C GLY A 32 -12.40 10.72 11.08
N GLY A 33 -12.21 9.49 11.56
CA GLY A 33 -12.98 8.33 11.13
C GLY A 33 -12.35 7.52 9.99
N ALA A 34 -11.06 7.71 9.69
CA ALA A 34 -10.36 6.80 8.80
C ALA A 34 -10.36 5.38 9.37
N GLY A 35 -10.58 4.39 8.52
CA GLY A 35 -10.56 2.98 8.92
C GLY A 35 -9.18 2.33 8.74
N ARG A 36 -8.22 3.01 8.09
CA ARG A 36 -6.84 2.60 7.88
C ARG A 36 -5.97 3.81 7.56
N VAL A 37 -4.69 3.73 7.86
CA VAL A 37 -3.70 4.69 7.38
C VAL A 37 -2.64 4.01 6.52
N GLU A 38 -2.21 4.71 5.47
CA GLU A 38 -1.00 4.44 4.72
C GLU A 38 0.08 5.41 5.22
N LEU A 39 1.04 4.90 5.98
CA LEU A 39 2.11 5.69 6.55
C LEU A 39 3.27 5.78 5.56
N CYS A 40 3.59 7.00 5.18
CA CYS A 40 4.68 7.37 4.29
C CYS A 40 5.67 8.29 5.00
N ASP A 41 6.76 8.62 4.34
CA ASP A 41 7.52 9.84 4.46
C ASP A 41 7.42 10.61 3.13
N ASN A 42 7.79 11.89 3.12
CA ASN A 42 8.00 12.68 1.90
C ASN A 42 6.84 12.60 0.86
N LEU A 43 5.63 12.96 1.27
CA LEU A 43 4.46 12.97 0.37
C LEU A 43 4.61 13.89 -0.84
N ILE A 44 5.51 14.90 -0.80
CA ILE A 44 5.82 15.75 -1.94
C ILE A 44 6.38 14.93 -3.11
N GLU A 45 7.14 13.89 -2.83
CA GLU A 45 7.67 12.94 -3.83
C GLU A 45 6.71 11.76 -4.10
N GLY A 46 5.49 11.84 -3.57
CA GLY A 46 4.48 10.78 -3.71
C GLY A 46 4.63 9.64 -2.69
N GLY A 47 5.30 9.90 -1.57
CA GLY A 47 5.51 8.94 -0.49
C GLY A 47 6.76 8.07 -0.67
N THR A 48 7.57 7.97 0.38
CA THR A 48 8.71 7.06 0.50
C THR A 48 8.60 6.24 1.79
N THR A 49 9.53 5.30 2.03
CA THR A 49 9.54 4.50 3.25
C THR A 49 9.71 5.40 4.49
N PRO A 50 8.80 5.32 5.48
CA PRO A 50 8.91 6.07 6.71
C PRO A 50 10.01 5.49 7.62
N SER A 51 10.49 6.30 8.57
CA SER A 51 11.46 5.81 9.55
C SER A 51 10.87 4.74 10.47
N ALA A 52 11.73 3.86 10.99
CA ALA A 52 11.32 2.85 11.98
C ALA A 52 10.66 3.48 13.22
N GLY A 53 11.13 4.66 13.65
CA GLY A 53 10.53 5.40 14.76
C GLY A 53 9.10 5.85 14.46
N ALA A 54 8.83 6.36 13.25
CA ALA A 54 7.49 6.74 12.86
C ALA A 54 6.53 5.54 12.81
N ILE A 55 7.01 4.40 12.29
CA ILE A 55 6.22 3.15 12.27
C ILE A 55 5.86 2.72 13.69
N LEU A 56 6.85 2.66 14.60
CA LEU A 56 6.63 2.25 15.98
C LEU A 56 5.64 3.18 16.70
N GLU A 57 5.84 4.49 16.62
CA GLU A 57 4.96 5.47 17.25
C GLU A 57 3.51 5.40 16.72
N CYS A 58 3.32 5.20 15.42
CA CYS A 58 1.98 4.98 14.87
C CYS A 58 1.37 3.67 15.40
N ARG A 59 2.15 2.59 15.48
CA ARG A 59 1.66 1.29 15.98
C ARG A 59 1.23 1.33 17.45
N GLU A 60 1.93 2.13 18.27
CA GLU A 60 1.58 2.28 19.69
C GLU A 60 0.36 3.18 19.92
N ARG A 61 0.11 4.16 19.04
CA ARG A 61 -0.94 5.17 19.22
C ARG A 61 -2.24 4.83 18.52
N LEU A 62 -2.20 4.15 17.38
CA LEU A 62 -3.37 3.88 16.55
C LEU A 62 -3.99 2.52 16.88
N ARG A 63 -5.32 2.49 16.79
CA ARG A 63 -6.13 1.25 16.88
C ARG A 63 -6.51 0.71 15.50
N ILE A 64 -6.53 1.60 14.49
CA ILE A 64 -6.79 1.23 13.11
C ILE A 64 -5.53 0.63 12.44
N PRO A 65 -5.69 -0.17 11.40
CA PRO A 65 -4.55 -0.75 10.67
C PRO A 65 -3.60 0.31 10.13
N VAL A 66 -2.29 0.04 10.28
CA VAL A 66 -1.20 0.83 9.71
C VAL A 66 -0.55 0.03 8.58
N PHE A 67 -0.60 0.57 7.38
CA PHE A 67 0.09 0.08 6.21
C PHE A 67 1.31 0.95 5.94
N VAL A 68 2.45 0.34 5.68
CA VAL A 68 3.74 1.04 5.57
C VAL A 68 4.18 1.10 4.12
N MET A 69 4.46 2.30 3.63
CA MET A 69 5.06 2.50 2.31
C MET A 69 6.46 1.92 2.27
N ILE A 70 6.73 1.08 1.28
CA ILE A 70 8.04 0.50 0.97
C ILE A 70 8.48 1.04 -0.39
N ARG A 71 9.15 2.18 -0.36
CA ARG A 71 9.62 2.89 -1.55
C ARG A 71 10.91 3.64 -1.20
N PRO A 72 12.07 3.16 -1.66
CA PRO A 72 13.38 3.66 -1.20
C PRO A 72 13.68 5.09 -1.66
N ARG A 73 13.01 5.57 -2.70
CA ARG A 73 13.18 6.93 -3.24
C ARG A 73 11.97 7.39 -4.05
N GLY A 74 11.85 8.68 -4.30
CA GLY A 74 10.96 9.28 -5.27
C GLY A 74 11.33 8.93 -6.73
N GLY A 75 10.61 9.51 -7.68
CA GLY A 75 10.81 9.28 -9.11
C GLY A 75 10.13 8.00 -9.62
N ASP A 76 10.78 7.29 -10.54
CA ASP A 76 10.25 6.09 -11.18
C ASP A 76 10.18 4.85 -10.26
N PHE A 77 9.67 3.76 -10.80
CA PHE A 77 9.50 2.48 -10.09
C PHE A 77 10.40 1.37 -10.64
N LEU A 78 11.44 1.74 -11.37
CA LEU A 78 12.51 0.84 -11.86
C LEU A 78 13.69 0.90 -10.88
N TYR A 79 13.81 -0.09 -10.04
CA TYR A 79 14.82 -0.10 -8.97
C TYR A 79 16.05 -0.92 -9.35
N SER A 80 17.22 -0.46 -8.90
CA SER A 80 18.47 -1.23 -8.95
C SER A 80 18.42 -2.44 -8.00
N ASP A 81 19.40 -3.33 -8.10
CA ASP A 81 19.50 -4.47 -7.16
C ASP A 81 19.71 -4.02 -5.72
N VAL A 82 20.47 -2.94 -5.51
CA VAL A 82 20.69 -2.37 -4.17
C VAL A 82 19.41 -1.78 -3.60
N GLU A 83 18.65 -1.02 -4.38
CA GLU A 83 17.35 -0.47 -3.96
C GLU A 83 16.34 -1.58 -3.66
N PHE A 84 16.34 -2.65 -4.44
CA PHE A 84 15.52 -3.82 -4.17
C PHE A 84 15.87 -4.49 -2.85
N GLU A 85 17.16 -4.64 -2.52
CA GLU A 85 17.58 -5.15 -1.21
C GLU A 85 17.20 -4.21 -0.06
N VAL A 86 17.20 -2.89 -0.26
CA VAL A 86 16.65 -1.93 0.71
C VAL A 86 15.17 -2.21 0.95
N MET A 87 14.36 -2.37 -0.10
CA MET A 87 12.93 -2.66 0.03
C MET A 87 12.67 -3.95 0.82
N ARG A 88 13.45 -5.01 0.59
CA ARG A 88 13.36 -6.26 1.35
C ARG A 88 13.60 -6.05 2.84
N ARG A 89 14.65 -5.29 3.18
CA ARG A 89 14.97 -4.95 4.58
C ARG A 89 13.90 -4.08 5.22
N ASP A 90 13.36 -3.12 4.50
CA ASP A 90 12.27 -2.26 4.97
C ASP A 90 11.00 -3.07 5.27
N ILE A 91 10.67 -4.08 4.44
CA ILE A 91 9.58 -5.02 4.73
C ILE A 91 9.83 -5.79 6.03
N ALA A 92 11.05 -6.31 6.22
CA ALA A 92 11.40 -7.04 7.43
C ALA A 92 11.26 -6.14 8.69
N VAL A 93 11.73 -4.90 8.63
CA VAL A 93 11.59 -3.91 9.70
C VAL A 93 10.12 -3.57 9.97
N ALA A 94 9.34 -3.27 8.93
CA ALA A 94 7.92 -2.96 9.09
C ALA A 94 7.15 -4.14 9.75
N LYS A 95 7.47 -5.37 9.36
CA LYS A 95 6.91 -6.58 9.93
C LYS A 95 7.29 -6.78 11.40
N GLU A 96 8.57 -6.60 11.74
CA GLU A 96 9.06 -6.68 13.12
C GLU A 96 8.41 -5.63 14.03
N LEU A 97 8.18 -4.42 13.51
CA LEU A 97 7.51 -3.33 14.23
C LEU A 97 5.98 -3.48 14.26
N GLY A 98 5.44 -4.56 13.73
CA GLY A 98 4.02 -4.90 13.84
C GLY A 98 3.10 -4.15 12.88
N ALA A 99 3.58 -3.72 11.71
CA ALA A 99 2.72 -3.22 10.65
C ALA A 99 1.60 -4.23 10.31
N HIS A 100 0.47 -3.76 9.83
CA HIS A 100 -0.64 -4.62 9.40
C HIS A 100 -0.56 -4.96 7.90
N GLY A 101 0.15 -4.13 7.15
CA GLY A 101 0.35 -4.31 5.72
C GLY A 101 1.52 -3.46 5.22
N VAL A 102 1.89 -3.71 3.99
CA VAL A 102 2.91 -2.95 3.26
C VAL A 102 2.38 -2.51 1.90
N VAL A 103 2.92 -1.40 1.41
CA VAL A 103 2.50 -0.80 0.15
C VAL A 103 3.74 -0.62 -0.72
N PHE A 104 3.78 -1.23 -1.90
CA PHE A 104 4.92 -1.14 -2.82
C PHE A 104 4.50 -1.33 -4.28
N GLY A 105 5.42 -1.17 -5.22
CA GLY A 105 5.22 -1.49 -6.63
C GLY A 105 6.52 -1.37 -7.39
N ILE A 106 6.81 -2.34 -8.25
CA ILE A 106 8.02 -2.41 -9.08
C ILE A 106 7.63 -2.63 -10.53
N LEU A 107 8.21 -1.82 -11.39
CA LEU A 107 8.06 -1.94 -12.83
C LEU A 107 9.40 -2.27 -13.48
N ARG A 108 9.32 -2.94 -14.63
CA ARG A 108 10.44 -3.13 -15.55
C ARG A 108 10.61 -1.90 -16.45
N ARG A 109 11.73 -1.84 -17.14
CA ARG A 109 12.04 -0.74 -18.08
C ARG A 109 10.99 -0.57 -19.18
N ASP A 110 10.29 -1.63 -19.56
CA ASP A 110 9.23 -1.61 -20.57
C ASP A 110 7.85 -1.22 -20.02
N GLY A 111 7.77 -0.87 -18.72
CA GLY A 111 6.55 -0.48 -18.03
C GLY A 111 5.68 -1.67 -17.57
N SER A 112 6.09 -2.91 -17.77
CA SER A 112 5.40 -4.06 -17.20
C SER A 112 5.69 -4.21 -15.71
N VAL A 113 4.82 -4.89 -14.97
CA VAL A 113 5.08 -5.27 -13.57
C VAL A 113 6.30 -6.21 -13.52
N ASP A 114 7.25 -5.93 -12.64
CA ASP A 114 8.34 -6.86 -12.36
C ASP A 114 7.83 -8.01 -11.48
N VAL A 115 7.24 -9.01 -12.12
CA VAL A 115 6.59 -10.15 -11.46
C VAL A 115 7.54 -10.91 -10.55
N GLU A 116 8.79 -11.08 -10.96
CA GLU A 116 9.79 -11.86 -10.21
C GLU A 116 10.14 -11.16 -8.89
N ARG A 117 10.49 -9.87 -8.95
CA ARG A 117 10.80 -9.09 -7.76
C ARG A 117 9.58 -8.86 -6.88
N THR A 118 8.41 -8.60 -7.49
CA THR A 118 7.15 -8.44 -6.75
C THR A 118 6.81 -9.71 -5.99
N ARG A 119 6.98 -10.89 -6.58
CA ARG A 119 6.77 -12.18 -5.88
C ARG A 119 7.63 -12.30 -4.63
N VAL A 120 8.92 -11.98 -4.73
CA VAL A 120 9.83 -12.05 -3.59
C VAL A 120 9.34 -11.14 -2.45
N LEU A 121 8.95 -9.89 -2.77
CA LEU A 121 8.46 -8.96 -1.74
C LEU A 121 7.13 -9.42 -1.12
N VAL A 122 6.21 -10.00 -1.91
CA VAL A 122 4.96 -10.58 -1.39
C VAL A 122 5.25 -11.73 -0.43
N GLU A 123 6.17 -12.62 -0.78
CA GLU A 123 6.55 -13.76 0.08
C GLU A 123 7.19 -13.30 1.38
N GLU A 124 8.08 -12.31 1.33
CA GLU A 124 8.71 -11.73 2.52
C GLU A 124 7.74 -10.94 3.39
N ALA A 125 6.77 -10.28 2.79
CA ALA A 125 5.74 -9.54 3.52
C ALA A 125 4.83 -10.46 4.34
N ARG A 126 4.60 -11.69 3.93
CA ARG A 126 3.69 -12.59 4.64
C ARG A 126 3.98 -12.70 6.13
N PRO A 127 2.97 -12.67 7.02
CA PRO A 127 1.52 -12.69 6.74
C PRO A 127 0.88 -11.29 6.57
N LEU A 128 1.67 -10.23 6.38
CA LEU A 128 1.14 -8.88 6.20
C LEU A 128 0.32 -8.79 4.89
N ALA A 129 -0.71 -7.97 4.91
CA ALA A 129 -1.46 -7.62 3.72
C ALA A 129 -0.62 -6.75 2.77
N VAL A 130 -0.82 -6.91 1.47
CA VAL A 130 -0.06 -6.19 0.44
C VAL A 130 -0.97 -5.32 -0.42
N THR A 131 -0.55 -4.07 -0.63
CA THR A 131 -1.14 -3.16 -1.60
C THR A 131 -0.11 -2.82 -2.68
N PHE A 132 -0.47 -2.96 -3.95
CA PHE A 132 0.34 -2.44 -5.05
C PHE A 132 -0.05 -0.98 -5.30
N HIS A 133 0.91 -0.07 -5.14
CA HIS A 133 0.66 1.37 -5.16
C HIS A 133 0.52 1.93 -6.59
N ARG A 134 0.52 3.26 -6.72
CA ARG A 134 0.32 3.99 -7.97
C ARG A 134 1.38 3.77 -9.07
N ALA A 135 2.37 2.91 -8.88
CA ALA A 135 3.14 2.34 -10.00
C ALA A 135 2.21 1.70 -11.04
N PHE A 136 1.04 1.22 -10.61
CA PHE A 136 -0.02 0.71 -11.46
C PHE A 136 -0.52 1.76 -12.47
N ASP A 137 -0.57 3.03 -12.07
CA ASP A 137 -1.07 4.10 -12.95
C ASP A 137 -0.11 4.50 -14.08
N VAL A 138 1.15 4.05 -14.00
CA VAL A 138 2.16 4.28 -15.04
C VAL A 138 2.65 2.97 -15.70
N CYS A 139 1.99 1.84 -15.41
CA CYS A 139 2.28 0.61 -16.12
C CYS A 139 1.81 0.71 -17.59
N ARG A 140 2.45 -0.06 -18.47
CA ARG A 140 2.16 -0.03 -19.92
C ARG A 140 0.76 -0.53 -20.28
N ASP A 141 0.26 -1.52 -19.53
CA ASP A 141 -1.04 -2.17 -19.75
C ASP A 141 -1.66 -2.53 -18.39
N PRO A 142 -2.75 -1.85 -17.99
CA PRO A 142 -3.37 -2.09 -16.69
C PRO A 142 -4.10 -3.43 -16.61
N VAL A 143 -4.55 -4.01 -17.74
CA VAL A 143 -5.20 -5.32 -17.77
C VAL A 143 -4.17 -6.42 -17.51
N GLU A 144 -3.03 -6.39 -18.24
CA GLU A 144 -1.90 -7.30 -18.01
C GLU A 144 -1.36 -7.18 -16.59
N ALA A 145 -1.21 -5.94 -16.10
CA ALA A 145 -0.72 -5.68 -14.75
C ALA A 145 -1.64 -6.26 -13.68
N LEU A 146 -2.97 -6.06 -13.80
CA LEU A 146 -3.93 -6.60 -12.83
C LEU A 146 -3.91 -8.13 -12.79
N GLU A 147 -3.88 -8.80 -13.94
CA GLU A 147 -3.75 -10.27 -14.01
C GLU A 147 -2.49 -10.77 -13.30
N ALA A 148 -1.36 -10.10 -13.52
CA ALA A 148 -0.11 -10.44 -12.85
C ALA A 148 -0.21 -10.28 -11.32
N LEU A 149 -0.85 -9.21 -10.84
CA LEU A 149 -1.03 -8.96 -9.41
C LEU A 149 -2.00 -9.95 -8.76
N ILE A 150 -3.09 -10.31 -9.44
CA ILE A 150 -4.02 -11.35 -9.00
C ILE A 150 -3.29 -12.69 -8.85
N ALA A 151 -2.49 -13.08 -9.86
CA ALA A 151 -1.71 -14.32 -9.83
C ALA A 151 -0.66 -14.35 -8.70
N LEU A 152 -0.22 -13.20 -8.22
CA LEU A 152 0.68 -13.07 -7.07
C LEU A 152 -0.04 -13.05 -5.72
N GLY A 153 -1.38 -13.00 -5.72
CA GLY A 153 -2.19 -12.96 -4.51
C GLY A 153 -2.16 -11.60 -3.80
N ILE A 154 -1.95 -10.52 -4.55
CA ILE A 154 -2.03 -9.16 -4.00
C ILE A 154 -3.50 -8.77 -3.83
N GLU A 155 -3.85 -8.35 -2.62
CA GLU A 155 -5.26 -8.13 -2.26
C GLU A 155 -5.80 -6.76 -2.69
N ARG A 156 -4.93 -5.79 -2.96
CA ARG A 156 -5.34 -4.41 -3.26
C ARG A 156 -4.43 -3.73 -4.27
N VAL A 157 -5.04 -2.88 -5.07
CA VAL A 157 -4.34 -1.97 -5.98
C VAL A 157 -4.81 -0.55 -5.71
N LEU A 158 -3.88 0.37 -5.51
CA LEU A 158 -4.14 1.80 -5.45
C LEU A 158 -4.01 2.38 -6.86
N THR A 159 -5.09 2.89 -7.41
CA THR A 159 -5.11 3.42 -8.78
C THR A 159 -6.07 4.60 -8.94
N SER A 160 -5.72 5.51 -9.82
CA SER A 160 -6.62 6.54 -10.38
C SER A 160 -7.14 6.16 -11.78
N GLY A 161 -6.98 4.88 -12.20
CA GLY A 161 -7.37 4.43 -13.53
C GLY A 161 -6.45 4.96 -14.63
N GLN A 162 -5.16 5.12 -14.35
CA GLN A 162 -4.13 5.71 -15.23
C GLN A 162 -4.42 7.17 -15.64
N ALA A 163 -5.29 7.85 -14.91
CA ALA A 163 -5.61 9.26 -15.10
C ALA A 163 -4.93 10.12 -14.01
N ALA A 164 -4.89 11.43 -14.23
CA ALA A 164 -4.36 12.37 -13.24
C ALA A 164 -5.17 12.34 -11.93
N LYS A 165 -6.50 12.17 -12.07
CA LYS A 165 -7.45 12.06 -10.96
C LYS A 165 -8.35 10.85 -11.14
N ALA A 166 -8.77 10.24 -10.03
CA ALA A 166 -9.63 9.06 -10.05
C ALA A 166 -10.99 9.30 -10.75
N GLU A 167 -11.55 10.50 -10.63
CA GLU A 167 -12.80 10.90 -11.30
C GLU A 167 -12.70 10.84 -12.84
N GLU A 168 -11.50 11.11 -13.37
CA GLU A 168 -11.22 11.02 -14.81
C GLU A 168 -11.00 9.57 -15.25
N GLY A 169 -10.53 8.72 -14.32
CA GLY A 169 -10.23 7.30 -14.55
C GLY A 169 -11.39 6.34 -14.27
N ILE A 170 -12.59 6.83 -13.91
CA ILE A 170 -13.74 5.98 -13.56
C ILE A 170 -14.01 4.85 -14.57
N PRO A 171 -13.99 5.08 -15.92
CA PRO A 171 -14.22 3.99 -16.85
C PRO A 171 -13.20 2.86 -16.75
N THR A 172 -11.93 3.20 -16.60
CA THR A 172 -10.82 2.24 -16.43
C THR A 172 -10.96 1.52 -15.08
N ILE A 173 -11.19 2.24 -13.98
CA ILE A 173 -11.38 1.66 -12.65
C ILE A 173 -12.55 0.67 -12.68
N ALA A 174 -13.68 1.04 -13.29
CA ALA A 174 -14.84 0.16 -13.41
C ALA A 174 -14.54 -1.11 -14.23
N ALA A 175 -13.69 -1.02 -15.25
CA ALA A 175 -13.25 -2.18 -16.02
C ALA A 175 -12.35 -3.11 -15.17
N LEU A 176 -11.39 -2.53 -14.44
CA LEU A 176 -10.49 -3.27 -13.55
C LEU A 176 -11.23 -3.96 -12.40
N VAL A 177 -12.24 -3.30 -11.82
CA VAL A 177 -13.11 -3.92 -10.80
C VAL A 177 -13.85 -5.14 -11.35
N ARG A 178 -14.39 -5.07 -12.58
CA ARG A 178 -15.04 -6.24 -13.22
C ARG A 178 -14.07 -7.39 -13.50
N GLN A 179 -12.80 -7.08 -13.77
CA GLN A 179 -11.76 -8.08 -14.04
C GLN A 179 -11.27 -8.72 -12.74
N GLY A 180 -11.15 -7.94 -11.66
CA GLY A 180 -10.62 -8.41 -10.38
C GLY A 180 -11.60 -9.23 -9.54
N GLY A 181 -12.91 -9.18 -9.82
CA GLY A 181 -13.97 -9.94 -9.13
C GLY A 181 -14.58 -9.16 -7.99
#